data_49b827f52579b69883fa06641df217fd
#
_entry.id   49b827f52579b69883fa06641df217fd
#
_cell.length_a   1.000
_cell.length_b   1.000
_cell.length_c   1.000
_cell.angle_alpha   90.00
_cell.angle_beta   90.00
_cell.angle_gamma   90.00
#
_symmetry.space_group_name_H-M   'P 1'
#
loop_
_entity.id
_entity.type
_entity.pdbx_description
1 polymer ?
#
loop_
_entity_poly.entity_id
_entity_poly.type
_entity_poly.pdbx_seq_one_letter_code
_entity_poly.pdbx_strand_id
1 'polypeptide(L)'
;MENKFVETADASGIINETLKQGTIRISNDVIAVIAGIAALEIEGVAGLHTGITSGITEIFGKKNPSKGVKVELLENVANVEVQVALEYGVPMMEVAVKIQENVRKAIETMTKAVVAEVNVRIQGVNFKKENTISKDYDEIME
;
A
#
# COMPACT_ATOMS: atom_id res chain seq x y z
N MET A 1 -8.08 35.32 -11.21
CA MET A 1 -8.21 34.72 -11.11
C MET A 1 -8.30 33.97 -10.58
N GLU A 2 -8.49 33.57 -10.31
CA GLU A 2 -8.58 32.90 -9.79
C GLU A 2 -8.53 31.78 -9.73
N ASN A 3 -8.79 31.11 -9.23
CA ASN A 3 -8.68 29.99 -9.11
C ASN A 3 -8.77 29.31 -10.08
N LYS A 4 -8.21 28.92 -10.45
CA LYS A 4 -8.18 28.40 -11.46
C LYS A 4 -8.58 27.07 -11.47
N PHE A 5 -8.53 26.30 -10.47
CA PHE A 5 -9.03 24.95 -10.52
C PHE A 5 -9.76 24.66 -9.25
N VAL A 6 -10.61 23.69 -9.31
CA VAL A 6 -11.38 23.26 -8.19
C VAL A 6 -11.07 21.81 -7.98
N GLU A 7 -10.81 21.45 -6.77
CA GLU A 7 -10.48 20.09 -6.45
C GLU A 7 -11.66 19.48 -5.74
N THR A 8 -12.22 18.46 -6.29
CA THR A 8 -13.39 17.83 -5.70
C THR A 8 -13.27 16.33 -5.80
N ALA A 9 -14.06 15.65 -5.00
CA ALA A 9 -14.15 14.22 -5.07
C ALA A 9 -15.62 13.88 -5.19
N ASP A 10 -15.94 12.98 -6.06
CA ASP A 10 -17.34 12.63 -6.22
C ASP A 10 -17.60 11.32 -5.51
N ALA A 11 -18.83 10.85 -5.60
CA ALA A 11 -19.24 9.68 -4.87
C ALA A 11 -18.53 8.41 -5.32
N SER A 12 -17.92 8.44 -6.45
CA SER A 12 -17.22 7.25 -6.91
C SER A 12 -15.79 7.21 -6.43
N GLY A 13 -15.36 8.22 -5.70
CA GLY A 13 -14.02 8.21 -5.18
C GLY A 13 -12.98 8.70 -6.16
N ILE A 14 -13.36 9.57 -7.04
CA ILE A 14 -12.45 10.13 -8.01
C ILE A 14 -12.13 11.56 -7.63
N ILE A 15 -10.86 11.90 -7.65
CA ILE A 15 -10.43 13.26 -7.38
C ILE A 15 -10.44 14.01 -8.71
N ASN A 16 -11.13 15.14 -8.72
CA ASN A 16 -11.22 15.96 -9.92
C ASN A 16 -10.53 17.28 -9.71
N GLU A 17 -9.77 17.70 -10.70
CA GLU A 17 -9.25 19.03 -10.74
C GLU A 17 -9.63 19.61 -12.06
N THR A 18 -10.35 20.72 -12.03
CA THR A 18 -10.82 21.34 -13.26
C THR A 18 -10.03 22.59 -13.50
N LEU A 19 -9.36 22.63 -14.62
CA LEU A 19 -8.58 23.77 -15.04
C LEU A 19 -9.14 24.28 -16.33
N LYS A 20 -8.65 25.42 -16.78
CA LYS A 20 -9.10 25.94 -18.05
C LYS A 20 -8.89 24.96 -19.17
N GLN A 21 -7.89 24.13 -19.07
CA GLN A 21 -7.63 23.21 -20.15
C GLN A 21 -8.34 21.90 -20.04
N GLY A 22 -9.15 21.71 -19.04
CA GLY A 22 -9.89 20.46 -18.92
C GLY A 22 -9.87 19.94 -17.51
N THR A 23 -10.12 18.67 -17.39
CA THR A 23 -10.29 18.01 -16.08
C THR A 23 -9.25 16.93 -15.91
N ILE A 24 -8.71 16.85 -14.72
CA ILE A 24 -7.77 15.78 -14.38
C ILE A 24 -8.41 14.95 -13.29
N ARG A 25 -8.44 13.66 -13.48
CA ARG A 25 -9.06 12.75 -12.51
C ARG A 25 -8.08 11.69 -12.09
N ILE A 26 -8.06 11.41 -10.81
CA ILE A 26 -7.23 10.35 -10.27
C ILE A 26 -8.14 9.39 -9.54
N SER A 27 -8.15 8.15 -9.98
CA SER A 27 -9.07 7.17 -9.42
C SER A 27 -8.51 6.52 -8.16
N ASN A 28 -9.39 5.85 -7.44
CA ASN A 28 -8.99 5.11 -6.24
C ASN A 28 -7.93 4.07 -6.58
N ASP A 29 -8.03 3.46 -7.74
CA ASP A 29 -7.06 2.45 -8.11
C ASP A 29 -5.66 3.01 -8.20
N VAL A 30 -5.54 4.22 -8.70
CA VAL A 30 -4.24 4.84 -8.80
C VAL A 30 -3.67 5.09 -7.41
N ILE A 31 -4.51 5.57 -6.51
CA ILE A 31 -4.05 5.81 -5.15
C ILE A 31 -3.67 4.49 -4.49
N ALA A 32 -4.42 3.44 -4.76
CA ALA A 32 -4.09 2.14 -4.20
C ALA A 32 -2.74 1.63 -4.70
N VAL A 33 -2.45 1.86 -5.96
CA VAL A 33 -1.17 1.44 -6.50
C VAL A 33 -0.03 2.22 -5.85
N ILE A 34 -0.22 3.51 -5.67
CA ILE A 34 0.80 4.32 -5.03
C ILE A 34 1.04 3.84 -3.61
N ALA A 35 -0.04 3.57 -2.89
CA ALA A 35 0.07 3.08 -1.53
C ALA A 35 0.78 1.73 -1.48
N GLY A 36 0.42 0.86 -2.40
CA GLY A 36 1.02 -0.46 -2.42
C GLY A 36 2.51 -0.42 -2.69
N ILE A 37 2.90 0.39 -3.64
CA ILE A 37 4.32 0.51 -3.95
C ILE A 37 5.06 1.13 -2.77
N ALA A 38 4.47 2.13 -2.16
CA ALA A 38 5.12 2.79 -1.03
C ALA A 38 5.30 1.81 0.13
N ALA A 39 4.32 0.93 0.34
CA ALA A 39 4.44 -0.06 1.40
C ALA A 39 5.54 -1.05 1.08
N LEU A 40 5.64 -1.44 -0.17
CA LEU A 40 6.65 -2.42 -0.57
C LEU A 40 8.06 -1.89 -0.48
N GLU A 41 8.24 -0.60 -0.43
CA GLU A 41 9.56 -0.02 -0.33
C GLU A 41 10.16 -0.14 1.06
N ILE A 42 9.37 -0.45 2.03
CA ILE A 42 9.84 -0.48 3.41
C ILE A 42 10.53 -1.81 3.68
N GLU A 43 11.72 -1.71 4.23
CA GLU A 43 12.48 -2.90 4.55
C GLU A 43 11.74 -3.71 5.58
N GLY A 44 11.64 -5.00 5.38
CA GLY A 44 10.90 -5.87 6.28
C GLY A 44 9.54 -6.28 5.73
N VAL A 45 9.11 -5.64 4.68
CA VAL A 45 7.83 -5.98 4.05
C VAL A 45 8.07 -7.06 3.03
N ALA A 46 7.43 -8.21 3.21
CA ALA A 46 7.59 -9.30 2.27
C ALA A 46 6.70 -9.12 1.06
N GLY A 47 5.57 -8.48 1.24
CA GLY A 47 4.66 -8.25 0.15
C GLY A 47 3.33 -7.78 0.67
N LEU A 48 2.40 -7.58 -0.24
CA LEU A 48 1.05 -7.22 0.12
C LEU A 48 0.25 -8.50 0.29
N HIS A 49 -0.69 -8.47 1.21
CA HIS A 49 -1.47 -9.64 1.52
C HIS A 49 -2.89 -9.43 1.05
N THR A 50 -3.39 -10.30 0.24
CA THR A 50 -4.68 -10.08 -0.35
C THR A 50 -5.84 -10.61 0.47
N GLY A 51 -5.54 -11.36 1.47
CA GLY A 51 -6.61 -11.92 2.27
C GLY A 51 -7.14 -13.22 1.74
N ILE A 52 -6.66 -13.65 0.62
CA ILE A 52 -7.10 -14.89 0.08
C ILE A 52 -6.23 -15.97 0.56
N THR A 53 -6.81 -17.05 0.95
CA THR A 53 -6.02 -18.03 1.56
C THR A 53 -5.62 -19.14 0.70
N SER A 54 -5.55 -18.98 -0.51
CA SER A 54 -5.24 -20.09 -1.32
C SER A 54 -3.81 -20.47 -1.22
N GLY A 55 -3.08 -19.93 -0.45
CA GLY A 55 -1.78 -20.43 -0.21
C GLY A 55 -0.75 -20.16 -1.26
N ILE A 56 -1.08 -20.15 -2.46
CA ILE A 56 -0.10 -19.89 -3.42
C ILE A 56 -0.08 -18.51 -3.85
N THR A 57 -1.04 -17.77 -3.47
CA THR A 57 -1.15 -16.49 -4.04
C THR A 57 -1.20 -15.39 -3.06
N GLU A 58 -0.77 -15.63 -1.88
CA GLU A 58 -0.91 -14.62 -0.90
C GLU A 58 -0.07 -13.42 -1.09
N ILE A 59 1.05 -13.55 -1.70
CA ILE A 59 1.95 -12.42 -1.81
C ILE A 59 2.15 -12.04 -3.23
N PHE A 60 1.38 -11.08 -3.66
CA PHE A 60 1.46 -10.63 -5.01
C PHE A 60 2.09 -9.30 -5.19
N GLY A 61 2.54 -8.74 -4.13
CA GLY A 61 2.91 -7.36 -4.12
C GLY A 61 3.50 -6.80 -5.36
N LYS A 62 4.46 -7.48 -5.90
CA LYS A 62 5.14 -6.91 -7.02
C LYS A 62 4.37 -6.93 -8.30
N LYS A 63 3.49 -7.89 -8.43
CA LYS A 63 2.72 -7.96 -9.64
C LYS A 63 1.50 -7.10 -9.63
N ASN A 64 0.87 -6.99 -8.49
CA ASN A 64 -0.34 -6.21 -8.38
C ASN A 64 -0.29 -5.34 -7.16
N PRO A 65 0.37 -4.21 -7.25
CA PRO A 65 0.54 -3.38 -6.07
C PRO A 65 -0.76 -2.89 -5.44
N SER A 66 -1.84 -2.88 -6.18
CA SER A 66 -3.08 -2.44 -5.59
C SER A 66 -3.82 -3.52 -4.83
N LYS A 67 -3.43 -4.76 -5.01
CA LYS A 67 -4.09 -5.82 -4.27
C LYS A 67 -3.65 -5.74 -2.84
N GLY A 68 -4.58 -5.91 -1.94
CA GLY A 68 -4.28 -5.77 -0.53
C GLY A 68 -4.36 -4.35 -0.04
N VAL A 69 -4.75 -3.42 -0.90
CA VAL A 69 -4.91 -2.04 -0.51
C VAL A 69 -6.33 -1.61 -0.77
N LYS A 70 -6.95 -0.99 0.21
CA LYS A 70 -8.27 -0.44 0.05
C LYS A 70 -8.22 1.04 0.28
N VAL A 71 -8.88 1.79 -0.56
CA VAL A 71 -8.90 3.23 -0.46
C VAL A 71 -10.32 3.72 -0.47
N GLU A 72 -10.64 4.55 0.51
CA GLU A 72 -11.90 5.23 0.53
C GLU A 72 -11.62 6.70 0.41
N LEU A 73 -12.23 7.33 -0.56
CA LEU A 73 -11.97 8.72 -0.82
C LEU A 73 -13.27 9.50 -0.70
N LEU A 74 -13.29 10.46 0.19
CA LEU A 74 -14.43 11.34 0.37
C LEU A 74 -13.93 12.75 0.32
N GLU A 75 -14.36 13.47 -0.69
CA GLU A 75 -14.02 14.87 -0.77
C GLU A 75 -12.55 15.15 -0.60
N ASN A 76 -11.75 14.44 -1.32
CA ASN A 76 -10.32 14.68 -1.30
C ASN A 76 -9.62 14.22 -0.03
N VAL A 77 -10.33 13.50 0.81
CA VAL A 77 -9.72 12.95 2.02
C VAL A 77 -9.72 11.46 1.88
N ALA A 78 -8.56 10.86 2.01
CA ALA A 78 -8.39 9.44 1.78
C ALA A 78 -8.18 8.68 3.07
N ASN A 79 -8.86 7.55 3.19
CA ASN A 79 -8.58 6.58 4.22
C ASN A 79 -8.03 5.37 3.51
N VAL A 80 -6.88 4.92 3.93
CA VAL A 80 -6.17 3.85 3.25
C VAL A 80 -5.97 2.69 4.18
N GLU A 81 -6.22 1.50 3.70
CA GLU A 81 -5.94 0.31 4.48
C GLU A 81 -4.99 -0.56 3.66
N VAL A 82 -3.88 -0.94 4.26
CA VAL A 82 -2.87 -1.74 3.58
C VAL A 82 -2.70 -3.03 4.34
N GLN A 83 -2.84 -4.14 3.63
CA GLN A 83 -2.65 -5.45 4.24
C GLN A 83 -1.32 -5.99 3.76
N VAL A 84 -0.46 -6.33 4.68
CA VAL A 84 0.90 -6.72 4.34
C VAL A 84 1.31 -8.01 5.01
N ALA A 85 2.30 -8.64 4.41
CA ALA A 85 3.00 -9.74 5.03
C ALA A 85 4.40 -9.23 5.32
N LEU A 86 4.90 -9.50 6.49
CA LEU A 86 6.22 -9.04 6.87
C LEU A 86 7.18 -10.22 6.96
N GLU A 87 8.45 -9.91 6.95
CA GLU A 87 9.45 -10.95 7.09
C GLU A 87 9.50 -11.38 8.55
N TYR A 88 9.72 -12.65 8.74
CA TYR A 88 9.85 -13.16 10.08
C TYR A 88 11.11 -12.56 10.70
N GLY A 89 10.99 -12.14 11.94
CA GLY A 89 12.14 -11.62 12.65
C GLY A 89 12.28 -10.11 12.68
N VAL A 90 11.45 -9.40 11.95
CA VAL A 90 11.57 -7.94 11.96
C VAL A 90 10.72 -7.35 13.08
N PRO A 91 11.06 -6.15 13.54
CA PRO A 91 10.25 -5.47 14.56
C PRO A 91 9.00 -4.93 13.89
N MET A 92 7.92 -5.67 13.99
CA MET A 92 6.73 -5.42 13.21
C MET A 92 6.09 -4.06 13.42
N MET A 93 6.03 -3.61 14.67
CA MET A 93 5.41 -2.32 14.93
C MET A 93 6.21 -1.19 14.30
N GLU A 94 7.51 -1.29 14.33
CA GLU A 94 8.32 -0.24 13.71
C GLU A 94 8.17 -0.24 12.22
N VAL A 95 8.12 -1.43 11.64
CA VAL A 95 7.93 -1.54 10.20
C VAL A 95 6.57 -0.95 9.83
N ALA A 96 5.55 -1.24 10.63
CA ALA A 96 4.22 -0.73 10.35
C ALA A 96 4.18 0.79 10.39
N VAL A 97 4.87 1.40 11.33
CA VAL A 97 4.90 2.85 11.41
C VAL A 97 5.58 3.43 10.18
N LYS A 98 6.63 2.80 9.73
CA LYS A 98 7.32 3.29 8.53
C LYS A 98 6.43 3.15 7.32
N ILE A 99 5.63 2.09 7.26
CA ILE A 99 4.69 1.94 6.16
C ILE A 99 3.70 3.09 6.19
N GLN A 100 3.15 3.39 7.37
CA GLN A 100 2.19 4.49 7.48
C GLN A 100 2.77 5.79 6.98
N GLU A 101 3.98 6.09 7.38
CA GLU A 101 4.61 7.34 6.99
C GLU A 101 4.89 7.39 5.50
N ASN A 102 5.42 6.32 4.97
CA ASN A 102 5.78 6.31 3.57
C ASN A 102 4.57 6.35 2.65
N VAL A 103 3.52 5.64 3.04
CA VAL A 103 2.30 5.63 2.25
C VAL A 103 1.67 7.02 2.24
N ARG A 104 1.56 7.63 3.41
CA ARG A 104 0.98 8.96 3.48
C ARG A 104 1.77 9.96 2.63
N LYS A 105 3.07 9.92 2.78
CA LYS A 105 3.90 10.85 2.06
C LYS A 105 3.79 10.68 0.54
N ALA A 106 3.80 9.44 0.10
CA ALA A 106 3.73 9.19 -1.33
C ALA A 106 2.41 9.67 -1.92
N ILE A 107 1.31 9.35 -1.24
CA ILE A 107 0.02 9.76 -1.76
C ILE A 107 -0.10 11.27 -1.77
N GLU A 108 0.27 11.91 -0.70
CA GLU A 108 0.09 13.36 -0.63
C GLU A 108 0.99 14.10 -1.59
N THR A 109 2.17 13.55 -1.83
CA THR A 109 3.09 14.20 -2.74
C THR A 109 2.62 14.08 -4.19
N MET A 110 2.07 12.93 -4.53
CA MET A 110 1.75 12.67 -5.91
C MET A 110 0.34 13.04 -6.33
N THR A 111 -0.59 13.12 -5.39
CA THR A 111 -1.97 13.28 -5.79
C THR A 111 -2.70 14.46 -5.18
N LYS A 112 -2.12 15.13 -4.24
CA LYS A 112 -2.78 16.24 -3.56
C LYS A 112 -3.93 15.80 -2.65
N ALA A 113 -4.21 14.52 -2.58
CA ALA A 113 -5.21 14.05 -1.64
C ALA A 113 -4.66 14.20 -0.25
N VAL A 114 -5.54 14.44 0.71
CA VAL A 114 -5.16 14.48 2.10
C VAL A 114 -5.41 13.11 2.68
N VAL A 115 -4.42 12.52 3.31
CA VAL A 115 -4.58 11.19 3.87
C VAL A 115 -4.92 11.33 5.34
N ALA A 116 -6.13 10.94 5.68
CA ALA A 116 -6.58 11.02 7.07
C ALA A 116 -6.02 9.88 7.89
N GLU A 117 -6.04 8.68 7.34
CA GLU A 117 -5.58 7.50 8.06
C GLU A 117 -4.89 6.55 7.12
N VAL A 118 -3.85 5.91 7.64
CA VAL A 118 -3.27 4.78 6.95
C VAL A 118 -3.31 3.65 7.96
N ASN A 119 -4.15 2.67 7.68
CA ASN A 119 -4.31 1.53 8.56
C ASN A 119 -3.52 0.36 8.01
N VAL A 120 -2.61 -0.15 8.79
CA VAL A 120 -1.76 -1.24 8.35
C VAL A 120 -2.20 -2.50 9.06
N ARG A 121 -2.51 -3.52 8.28
CA ARG A 121 -2.87 -4.80 8.85
C ARG A 121 -1.80 -5.80 8.48
N ILE A 122 -1.19 -6.38 9.48
CA ILE A 122 -0.16 -7.38 9.27
C ILE A 122 -0.87 -8.72 9.28
N GLN A 123 -1.07 -9.26 8.11
CA GLN A 123 -1.88 -10.46 7.97
C GLN A 123 -1.08 -11.70 7.64
N GLY A 124 0.20 -11.57 7.44
CA GLY A 124 1.00 -12.71 7.10
C GLY A 124 2.44 -12.53 7.50
N VAL A 125 3.13 -13.63 7.60
CA VAL A 125 4.55 -13.65 7.93
C VAL A 125 5.24 -14.55 6.94
N ASN A 126 6.30 -14.04 6.35
CA ASN A 126 7.04 -14.81 5.38
C ASN A 126 8.21 -15.50 6.07
N PHE A 127 8.24 -16.82 5.99
CA PHE A 127 9.27 -17.60 6.65
C PHE A 127 10.42 -17.93 5.74
N LYS A 128 10.82 -16.99 4.93
CA LYS A 128 11.91 -17.18 4.06
C LYS A 128 13.12 -17.70 4.76
N LYS A 129 13.35 -17.15 5.92
CA LYS A 129 14.44 -17.56 6.71
C LYS A 129 14.32 -19.00 7.10
N GLU A 130 13.13 -19.46 7.28
CA GLU A 130 12.92 -20.82 7.65
C GLU A 130 13.35 -21.74 6.52
N ASN A 131 13.05 -21.39 5.32
CA ASN A 131 13.48 -22.20 4.20
C ASN A 131 14.99 -22.25 4.11
N THR A 132 15.60 -21.13 4.35
CA THR A 132 17.03 -21.07 4.32
C THR A 132 17.63 -21.93 5.38
N ILE A 133 17.07 -21.88 6.55
CA ILE A 133 17.55 -22.67 7.65
C ILE A 133 17.39 -24.14 7.37
N SER A 134 16.34 -24.51 6.74
CA SER A 134 16.12 -25.89 6.41
C SER A 134 17.20 -26.42 5.49
N LYS A 135 17.53 -25.64 4.53
CA LYS A 135 18.56 -26.03 3.63
C LYS A 135 19.87 -26.20 4.32
N ASP A 136 20.23 -25.24 5.12
CA ASP A 136 21.47 -25.30 5.84
C ASP A 136 21.50 -26.51 6.73
N TYR A 137 20.38 -26.77 7.32
CA TYR A 137 20.26 -27.86 8.23
C TYR A 137 20.52 -29.18 7.51
N ASP A 138 19.93 -29.32 6.38
CA ASP A 138 20.12 -30.50 5.58
C ASP A 138 21.58 -30.69 5.24
N GLU A 139 22.22 -29.64 4.87
CA GLU A 139 23.61 -29.73 4.56
C GLU A 139 24.43 -30.14 5.73
N ILE A 140 24.13 -29.61 6.85
CA ILE A 140 24.86 -29.95 8.04
C ILE A 140 24.61 -31.37 8.44
N MET A 141 23.42 -31.83 8.28
CA MET A 141 23.07 -33.16 8.66
C MET A 141 23.66 -34.23 7.76
N GLU A 142 24.05 -33.83 6.64
CA GLU A 142 24.65 -34.79 5.77
C GLU A 142 26.00 -35.05 6.15
#